data_5b3ea09a119d8f8db30ee53acb02dcca
#
_entry.id   5b3ea09a119d8f8db30ee53acb02dcca
#
_cell.length_a   1.000
_cell.length_b   1.000
_cell.length_c   1.000
_cell.angle_alpha   90.00
_cell.angle_beta   90.00
_cell.angle_gamma   90.00
#
_symmetry.space_group_name_H-M   'P 1'
#
loop_
_entity.id
_entity.type
_entity.pdbx_description
1 polymer ?
#
loop_
_entity_poly.entity_id
_entity_poly.type
_entity_poly.pdbx_seq_one_letter_code
_entity_poly.pdbx_strand_id
1 'polypeptide(L)'
;LGTFQSTLTNFRYLSREWKKNCDEERLLGVSLTGIMDNPLTNGSKKGLDKLLEELRIVAYETNKEWADKLGIPVSAAITCVKPSGTVSQLVDSASGIHARHNPYYIRTVRADNKDPLCKLMKNVGFPNEIDVTKPAHTTVFSFPFKAPKGAVCRMDMSAMEQLELWKVYAESWCEHKPSVTISVKEDEWVEVAAWVYEHFDSISGISFLPFSEHAYRQAPYQDCTEEE
;
A
#
# COMPACT_ATOMS: atom_id res chain seq x y z
N LEU A 1 9.32 16.42 7.73
CA LEU A 1 10.39 15.68 7.04
C LEU A 1 10.21 15.71 5.53
N GLY A 2 9.00 15.40 5.00
CA GLY A 2 8.72 15.42 3.56
C GLY A 2 9.01 16.80 2.94
N THR A 3 8.57 17.87 3.56
CA THR A 3 8.81 19.25 3.09
C THR A 3 10.31 19.55 3.00
N PHE A 4 11.09 19.14 4.01
CA PHE A 4 12.56 19.25 3.97
C PHE A 4 13.14 18.39 2.84
N GLN A 5 12.69 17.16 2.66
CA GLN A 5 13.16 16.28 1.59
C GLN A 5 12.88 16.84 0.20
N SER A 6 11.79 17.58 0.02
CA SER A 6 11.46 18.23 -1.27
C SER A 6 12.44 19.33 -1.70
N THR A 7 13.35 19.77 -0.80
CA THR A 7 14.44 20.70 -1.15
C THR A 7 15.60 20.02 -1.89
N LEU A 8 15.65 18.67 -1.89
CA LEU A 8 16.73 17.89 -2.49
C LEU A 8 16.55 17.75 -4.01
N THR A 9 16.63 18.87 -4.73
CA THR A 9 16.40 18.96 -6.19
C THR A 9 17.68 19.13 -7.01
N ASN A 10 18.86 18.86 -6.41
CA ASN A 10 20.13 18.92 -7.14
C ASN A 10 20.34 17.64 -7.98
N PHE A 11 19.57 17.52 -9.05
CA PHE A 11 19.64 16.38 -9.97
C PHE A 11 20.78 16.55 -10.96
N ARG A 12 21.72 15.56 -10.99
CA ARG A 12 22.89 15.58 -11.88
C ARG A 12 22.62 14.98 -13.26
N TYR A 13 21.61 14.08 -13.37
CA TYR A 13 21.36 13.26 -14.56
C TYR A 13 19.98 13.46 -15.18
N LEU A 14 19.19 14.40 -14.65
CA LEU A 14 17.84 14.71 -15.14
C LEU A 14 17.84 16.01 -15.96
N SER A 15 16.82 16.19 -16.80
CA SER A 15 16.67 17.39 -17.60
C SER A 15 16.42 18.64 -16.75
N ARG A 16 16.65 19.83 -17.34
CA ARG A 16 16.38 21.09 -16.68
C ARG A 16 14.89 21.30 -16.41
N GLU A 17 14.05 20.81 -17.31
CA GLU A 17 12.59 20.86 -17.19
C GLU A 17 12.12 20.03 -16.00
N TRP A 18 12.70 18.85 -15.82
CA TRP A 18 12.40 18.01 -14.66
C TRP A 18 12.74 18.71 -13.33
N LYS A 19 13.95 19.29 -13.27
CA LYS A 19 14.37 20.05 -12.09
C LYS A 19 13.42 21.21 -11.82
N LYS A 20 13.05 21.98 -12.85
CA LYS A 20 12.14 23.11 -12.77
C LYS A 20 10.78 22.68 -12.19
N ASN A 21 10.17 21.62 -12.73
CA ASN A 21 8.90 21.10 -12.25
C ASN A 21 8.99 20.67 -10.78
N CYS A 22 10.06 19.96 -10.38
CA CYS A 22 10.27 19.58 -8.98
C CYS A 22 10.43 20.80 -8.06
N ASP A 23 11.11 21.87 -8.50
CA ASP A 23 11.30 23.09 -7.73
C ASP A 23 9.99 23.88 -7.57
N GLU A 24 9.12 23.86 -8.57
CA GLU A 24 7.84 24.57 -8.58
C GLU A 24 6.75 23.80 -7.83
N GLU A 25 6.65 22.49 -8.03
CA GLU A 25 5.56 21.67 -7.51
C GLU A 25 5.81 21.11 -6.11
N ARG A 26 7.06 20.81 -5.76
CA ARG A 26 7.45 20.26 -4.43
C ARG A 26 6.58 19.08 -3.99
N LEU A 27 6.18 18.19 -4.90
CA LEU A 27 5.26 17.10 -4.62
C LEU A 27 5.73 16.22 -3.46
N LEU A 28 4.81 15.92 -2.55
CA LEU A 28 5.02 15.03 -1.42
C LEU A 28 4.14 13.78 -1.54
N GLY A 29 4.49 12.76 -0.77
CA GLY A 29 3.74 11.52 -0.66
C GLY A 29 3.59 11.12 0.80
N VAL A 30 2.85 11.90 1.60
CA VAL A 30 2.47 11.51 2.95
C VAL A 30 1.42 10.42 2.85
N SER A 31 1.87 9.18 2.97
CA SER A 31 1.04 8.00 2.73
C SER A 31 0.61 7.33 4.03
N LEU A 32 -0.67 6.95 4.10
CA LEU A 32 -1.18 6.09 5.15
C LEU A 32 -0.97 4.62 4.78
N THR A 33 -0.57 3.81 5.75
CA THR A 33 -0.45 2.36 5.65
C THR A 33 -0.99 1.71 6.92
N GLY A 34 -1.27 0.40 6.91
CA GLY A 34 -1.92 -0.26 8.04
C GLY A 34 -3.38 0.13 8.23
N ILE A 35 -4.01 0.65 7.20
CA ILE A 35 -5.41 1.13 7.22
C ILE A 35 -6.34 0.02 7.72
N MET A 36 -6.15 -1.20 7.21
CA MET A 36 -6.98 -2.35 7.54
C MET A 36 -6.71 -2.98 8.91
N ASP A 37 -5.62 -2.58 9.56
CA ASP A 37 -5.24 -3.08 10.89
C ASP A 37 -5.91 -2.29 12.03
N ASN A 38 -6.46 -1.11 11.74
CA ASN A 38 -6.98 -0.20 12.77
C ASN A 38 -8.47 0.10 12.56
N PRO A 39 -9.33 -0.17 13.54
CA PRO A 39 -10.77 0.12 13.47
C PRO A 39 -11.12 1.60 13.23
N LEU A 40 -10.22 2.54 13.51
CA LEU A 40 -10.44 3.97 13.24
C LEU A 40 -10.27 4.31 11.75
N THR A 41 -9.54 3.49 11.01
CA THR A 41 -9.17 3.77 9.61
C THR A 41 -9.74 2.78 8.59
N ASN A 42 -10.15 1.58 9.03
CA ASN A 42 -10.65 0.52 8.15
C ASN A 42 -12.13 0.64 7.74
N GLY A 43 -12.80 1.74 8.06
CA GLY A 43 -14.20 1.96 7.75
C GLY A 43 -15.20 1.34 8.73
N SER A 44 -14.76 0.57 9.74
CA SER A 44 -15.64 -0.07 10.72
C SER A 44 -16.38 0.94 11.63
N LYS A 45 -15.85 2.16 11.75
CA LYS A 45 -16.42 3.22 12.57
C LYS A 45 -16.91 4.39 11.72
N LYS A 46 -18.02 5.01 12.13
CA LYS A 46 -18.52 6.23 11.50
C LYS A 46 -17.57 7.41 11.75
N GLY A 47 -17.53 8.36 10.80
CA GLY A 47 -16.76 9.59 10.90
C GLY A 47 -15.32 9.47 10.41
N LEU A 48 -14.99 8.42 9.65
CA LEU A 48 -13.70 8.26 9.00
C LEU A 48 -13.40 9.43 8.04
N ASP A 49 -14.39 9.86 7.27
CA ASP A 49 -14.33 11.01 6.38
C ASP A 49 -13.82 12.27 7.09
N LYS A 50 -14.45 12.64 8.21
CA LYS A 50 -14.06 13.80 9.02
C LYS A 50 -12.66 13.66 9.61
N LEU A 51 -12.33 12.50 10.14
CA LEU A 51 -10.98 12.22 10.65
C LEU A 51 -9.92 12.42 9.56
N LEU A 52 -10.18 11.91 8.36
CA LEU A 52 -9.24 12.03 7.24
C LEU A 52 -9.10 13.48 6.76
N GLU A 53 -10.19 14.24 6.71
CA GLU A 53 -10.17 15.67 6.40
C GLU A 53 -9.37 16.48 7.42
N GLU A 54 -9.56 16.22 8.71
CA GLU A 54 -8.80 16.86 9.79
C GLU A 54 -7.30 16.55 9.65
N LEU A 55 -6.94 15.30 9.41
CA LEU A 55 -5.54 14.89 9.20
C LEU A 55 -4.94 15.51 7.93
N ARG A 56 -5.72 15.64 6.85
CA ARG A 56 -5.29 16.31 5.62
C ARG A 56 -5.00 17.79 5.86
N ILE A 57 -5.85 18.47 6.61
CA ILE A 57 -5.65 19.88 6.99
C ILE A 57 -4.34 20.01 7.80
N VAL A 58 -4.10 19.16 8.78
CA VAL A 58 -2.85 19.16 9.57
C VAL A 58 -1.63 18.95 8.68
N ALA A 59 -1.70 18.04 7.70
CA ALA A 59 -0.61 17.79 6.75
C ALA A 59 -0.33 19.04 5.88
N TYR A 60 -1.38 19.68 5.39
CA TYR A 60 -1.28 20.90 4.60
C TYR A 60 -0.66 22.07 5.40
N GLU A 61 -1.22 22.38 6.58
CA GLU A 61 -0.71 23.46 7.43
C GLU A 61 0.74 23.24 7.87
N THR A 62 1.11 22.00 8.16
CA THR A 62 2.50 21.63 8.46
C THR A 62 3.42 21.87 7.27
N ASN A 63 2.99 21.50 6.06
CA ASN A 63 3.76 21.76 4.85
C ASN A 63 3.93 23.26 4.60
N LYS A 64 2.87 24.03 4.74
CA LYS A 64 2.87 25.49 4.59
C LYS A 64 3.85 26.18 5.56
N GLU A 65 3.76 25.83 6.85
CA GLU A 65 4.67 26.37 7.88
C GLU A 65 6.15 26.10 7.54
N TRP A 66 6.46 24.87 7.14
CA TRP A 66 7.85 24.51 6.83
C TRP A 66 8.30 25.01 5.46
N ALA A 67 7.42 25.14 4.49
CA ALA A 67 7.73 25.78 3.20
C ALA A 67 8.14 27.23 3.41
N ASP A 68 7.39 27.98 4.22
CA ASP A 68 7.73 29.37 4.59
C ASP A 68 9.08 29.47 5.28
N LYS A 69 9.36 28.61 6.26
CA LYS A 69 10.66 28.55 6.97
C LYS A 69 11.83 28.21 6.05
N LEU A 70 11.62 27.40 5.04
CA LEU A 70 12.63 26.95 4.08
C LEU A 70 12.76 27.88 2.86
N GLY A 71 11.86 28.85 2.71
CA GLY A 71 11.82 29.77 1.56
C GLY A 71 11.52 29.07 0.23
N ILE A 72 10.66 28.06 0.25
CA ILE A 72 10.24 27.29 -0.94
C ILE A 72 8.73 27.39 -1.16
N PRO A 73 8.22 27.10 -2.37
CA PRO A 73 6.78 26.99 -2.60
C PRO A 73 6.13 25.92 -1.73
N VAL A 74 4.87 26.12 -1.34
CA VAL A 74 4.02 25.08 -0.75
C VAL A 74 3.84 23.97 -1.76
N SER A 75 3.85 22.73 -1.30
CA SER A 75 3.69 21.55 -2.16
C SER A 75 2.34 21.56 -2.87
N ALA A 76 2.35 21.30 -4.17
CA ALA A 76 1.13 21.26 -4.99
C ALA A 76 0.21 20.09 -4.63
N ALA A 77 0.76 18.98 -4.11
CA ALA A 77 0.03 17.87 -3.54
C ALA A 77 0.88 17.16 -2.46
N ILE A 78 0.23 16.70 -1.39
CA ILE A 78 0.91 16.23 -0.17
C ILE A 78 0.49 14.81 0.18
N THR A 79 -0.82 14.53 0.23
CA THR A 79 -1.38 13.31 0.83
C THR A 79 -1.71 12.24 -0.20
N CYS A 80 -1.51 10.99 0.16
CA CYS A 80 -1.75 9.86 -0.73
C CYS A 80 -2.00 8.55 0.05
N VAL A 81 -2.39 7.50 -0.68
CA VAL A 81 -2.28 6.11 -0.25
C VAL A 81 -1.50 5.35 -1.32
N LYS A 82 -0.31 4.88 -0.97
CA LYS A 82 0.57 4.10 -1.84
C LYS A 82 0.48 2.61 -1.54
N PRO A 83 0.67 1.72 -2.52
CA PRO A 83 0.84 0.30 -2.27
C PRO A 83 2.22 0.09 -1.63
N SER A 84 2.27 -0.03 -0.32
CA SER A 84 3.52 -0.13 0.42
C SER A 84 3.96 -1.59 0.62
N GLY A 85 4.07 -2.37 -0.46
CA GLY A 85 4.34 -3.80 -0.42
C GLY A 85 5.65 -4.24 0.23
N THR A 86 6.58 -3.33 0.47
CA THR A 86 7.85 -3.58 1.18
C THR A 86 7.92 -2.83 2.50
N VAL A 87 7.68 -1.52 2.52
CA VAL A 87 7.77 -0.68 3.73
C VAL A 87 6.76 -1.14 4.78
N SER A 88 5.53 -1.46 4.42
CA SER A 88 4.52 -1.99 5.35
C SER A 88 4.98 -3.28 6.02
N GLN A 89 5.75 -4.12 5.34
CA GLN A 89 6.26 -5.36 5.90
C GLN A 89 7.35 -5.14 6.95
N LEU A 90 8.15 -4.09 6.81
CA LEU A 90 9.18 -3.74 7.81
C LEU A 90 8.56 -3.34 9.16
N VAL A 91 7.35 -2.82 9.15
CA VAL A 91 6.62 -2.36 10.34
C VAL A 91 5.43 -3.27 10.68
N ASP A 92 5.34 -4.44 10.05
CA ASP A 92 4.27 -5.41 10.19
C ASP A 92 2.87 -4.78 10.12
N SER A 93 2.62 -4.01 9.08
CA SER A 93 1.30 -3.40 8.84
C SER A 93 0.69 -3.86 7.52
N ALA A 94 -0.65 -3.77 7.42
CA ALA A 94 -1.35 -4.00 6.16
C ALA A 94 -0.90 -2.99 5.10
N SER A 95 -0.80 -3.42 3.84
CA SER A 95 -0.26 -2.63 2.74
C SER A 95 -1.28 -1.59 2.25
N GLY A 96 -1.04 -0.30 2.52
CA GLY A 96 -1.93 0.77 2.06
C GLY A 96 -3.38 0.52 2.48
N ILE A 97 -4.29 0.49 1.50
CA ILE A 97 -5.73 0.24 1.68
C ILE A 97 -6.12 -1.23 1.44
N HIS A 98 -5.15 -2.15 1.41
CA HIS A 98 -5.43 -3.57 1.18
C HIS A 98 -5.64 -4.33 2.48
N ALA A 99 -6.62 -5.25 2.48
CA ALA A 99 -6.84 -6.17 3.59
C ALA A 99 -5.65 -7.11 3.82
N ARG A 100 -5.51 -7.63 5.03
CA ARG A 100 -4.57 -8.72 5.32
C ARG A 100 -4.98 -9.97 4.55
N HIS A 101 -4.01 -10.83 4.25
CA HIS A 101 -4.30 -12.06 3.51
C HIS A 101 -5.25 -12.97 4.28
N ASN A 102 -4.89 -13.33 5.52
CA ASN A 102 -5.66 -14.14 6.46
C ASN A 102 -5.26 -13.78 7.90
N PRO A 103 -5.95 -14.28 8.95
CA PRO A 103 -5.51 -14.14 10.33
C PRO A 103 -4.11 -14.72 10.59
N TYR A 104 -3.81 -15.85 9.95
CA TYR A 104 -2.48 -16.48 9.92
C TYR A 104 -2.11 -16.76 8.46
N TYR A 105 -0.90 -16.43 8.08
CA TYR A 105 -0.43 -16.67 6.71
C TYR A 105 1.08 -16.71 6.63
N ILE A 106 1.58 -17.37 5.60
CA ILE A 106 3.01 -17.40 5.26
C ILE A 106 3.24 -16.41 4.13
N ARG A 107 4.18 -15.49 4.32
CA ARG A 107 4.70 -14.66 3.24
C ARG A 107 5.99 -15.26 2.71
N THR A 108 6.07 -15.42 1.39
CA THR A 108 7.30 -15.85 0.71
C THR A 108 8.06 -14.66 0.15
N VAL A 109 9.37 -14.67 0.32
CA VAL A 109 10.28 -13.65 -0.21
C VAL A 109 11.37 -14.32 -1.04
N ARG A 110 11.56 -13.85 -2.26
CA ARG A 110 12.59 -14.34 -3.17
C ARG A 110 13.88 -13.55 -2.99
N ALA A 111 14.99 -14.27 -2.85
CA ALA A 111 16.32 -13.70 -2.75
C ALA A 111 17.28 -14.32 -3.76
N ASP A 112 18.19 -13.52 -4.32
CA ASP A 112 19.26 -14.01 -5.19
C ASP A 112 20.23 -14.88 -4.38
N ASN A 113 20.63 -16.03 -4.91
CA ASN A 113 21.57 -16.95 -4.27
C ASN A 113 22.97 -16.36 -4.04
N LYS A 114 23.32 -15.28 -4.75
CA LYS A 114 24.59 -14.56 -4.60
C LYS A 114 24.56 -13.58 -3.44
N ASP A 115 23.35 -13.15 -3.00
CA ASP A 115 23.18 -12.19 -1.90
C ASP A 115 23.81 -12.75 -0.61
N PRO A 116 24.69 -12.00 0.06
CA PRO A 116 25.26 -12.41 1.33
C PRO A 116 24.21 -12.72 2.41
N LEU A 117 23.11 -11.97 2.46
CA LEU A 117 22.01 -12.21 3.38
C LEU A 117 21.31 -13.54 3.07
N CYS A 118 21.08 -13.87 1.81
CA CYS A 118 20.53 -15.16 1.39
C CYS A 118 21.40 -16.31 1.90
N LYS A 119 22.71 -16.20 1.74
CA LYS A 119 23.68 -17.22 2.23
C LYS A 119 23.65 -17.36 3.75
N LEU A 120 23.61 -16.23 4.46
CA LEU A 120 23.52 -16.21 5.92
C LEU A 120 22.25 -16.91 6.40
N MET A 121 21.09 -16.55 5.85
CA MET A 121 19.81 -17.14 6.23
C MET A 121 19.76 -18.65 5.99
N LYS A 122 20.32 -19.14 4.89
CA LYS A 122 20.47 -20.58 4.63
C LYS A 122 21.34 -21.26 5.67
N ASN A 123 22.48 -20.66 5.99
CA ASN A 123 23.45 -21.22 6.94
C ASN A 123 22.89 -21.32 8.37
N VAL A 124 22.04 -20.39 8.78
CA VAL A 124 21.39 -20.46 10.09
C VAL A 124 20.12 -21.33 10.09
N GLY A 125 19.80 -21.97 8.96
CA GLY A 125 18.67 -22.89 8.86
C GLY A 125 17.29 -22.20 8.79
N PHE A 126 17.24 -20.96 8.31
CA PHE A 126 15.95 -20.29 8.13
C PHE A 126 15.08 -21.04 7.09
N PRO A 127 13.75 -21.19 7.29
CA PRO A 127 12.88 -21.91 6.37
C PRO A 127 12.99 -21.40 4.94
N ASN A 128 13.40 -22.27 4.03
CA ASN A 128 13.61 -21.89 2.64
C ASN A 128 13.45 -23.07 1.70
N GLU A 129 13.19 -22.78 0.43
CA GLU A 129 13.14 -23.74 -0.67
C GLU A 129 13.72 -23.13 -1.96
N ILE A 130 14.00 -23.98 -2.94
CA ILE A 130 14.49 -23.55 -4.26
C ILE A 130 13.31 -22.97 -5.05
N ASP A 131 13.50 -21.82 -5.70
CA ASP A 131 12.49 -21.21 -6.57
C ASP A 131 12.18 -22.10 -7.77
N VAL A 132 10.89 -22.37 -8.02
CA VAL A 132 10.45 -23.27 -9.11
C VAL A 132 10.66 -22.70 -10.50
N THR A 133 10.74 -21.37 -10.62
CA THR A 133 10.90 -20.68 -11.92
C THR A 133 12.35 -20.36 -12.24
N LYS A 134 13.19 -20.13 -11.22
CA LYS A 134 14.62 -19.78 -11.35
C LYS A 134 15.50 -20.57 -10.38
N PRO A 135 15.51 -21.90 -10.45
CA PRO A 135 16.13 -22.78 -9.43
C PRO A 135 17.64 -22.54 -9.25
N ALA A 136 18.35 -22.15 -10.30
CA ALA A 136 19.80 -21.92 -10.23
C ALA A 136 20.18 -20.60 -9.53
N HIS A 137 19.27 -19.64 -9.44
CA HIS A 137 19.61 -18.27 -9.05
C HIS A 137 18.85 -17.76 -7.84
N THR A 138 17.71 -18.38 -7.50
CA THR A 138 16.78 -17.82 -6.53
C THR A 138 16.40 -18.82 -5.46
N THR A 139 16.35 -18.36 -4.23
CA THR A 139 15.80 -19.06 -3.07
C THR A 139 14.57 -18.33 -2.58
N VAL A 140 13.57 -19.08 -2.17
CA VAL A 140 12.33 -18.60 -1.57
C VAL A 140 12.39 -18.86 -0.07
N PHE A 141 12.27 -17.78 0.72
CA PHE A 141 12.19 -17.83 2.18
C PHE A 141 10.75 -17.68 2.63
N SER A 142 10.35 -18.40 3.67
CA SER A 142 9.00 -18.40 4.22
C SER A 142 8.97 -17.71 5.58
N PHE A 143 8.11 -16.70 5.72
CA PHE A 143 7.93 -15.91 6.94
C PHE A 143 6.49 -16.08 7.42
N PRO A 144 6.26 -16.64 8.63
CA PRO A 144 4.93 -16.69 9.21
C PRO A 144 4.50 -15.32 9.73
N PHE A 145 3.24 -14.97 9.50
CA PHE A 145 2.63 -13.74 9.96
C PHE A 145 1.31 -14.02 10.68
N LYS A 146 1.03 -13.21 11.70
CA LYS A 146 -0.25 -13.15 12.41
C LYS A 146 -0.83 -11.76 12.25
N ALA A 147 -2.03 -11.65 11.71
CA ALA A 147 -2.73 -10.37 11.64
C ALA A 147 -3.05 -9.84 13.04
N PRO A 148 -2.97 -8.52 13.29
CA PRO A 148 -3.41 -7.92 14.55
C PRO A 148 -4.87 -8.23 14.85
N LYS A 149 -5.23 -8.30 16.12
CA LYS A 149 -6.62 -8.52 16.52
C LYS A 149 -7.51 -7.38 16.00
N GLY A 150 -8.55 -7.76 15.26
CA GLY A 150 -9.50 -6.81 14.64
C GLY A 150 -9.03 -6.23 13.32
N ALA A 151 -7.92 -6.71 12.75
CA ALA A 151 -7.55 -6.42 11.37
C ALA A 151 -8.57 -7.02 10.40
N VAL A 152 -8.81 -6.32 9.31
CA VAL A 152 -9.66 -6.79 8.20
C VAL A 152 -8.84 -7.69 7.28
N CYS A 153 -9.32 -8.90 7.06
CA CYS A 153 -8.75 -9.85 6.12
C CYS A 153 -9.53 -9.88 4.80
N ARG A 154 -8.93 -10.44 3.77
CA ARG A 154 -9.51 -10.48 2.41
C ARG A 154 -10.89 -11.14 2.31
N MET A 155 -11.20 -12.04 3.24
CA MET A 155 -12.51 -12.72 3.28
C MET A 155 -13.59 -11.91 3.98
N ASP A 156 -13.20 -10.88 4.73
CA ASP A 156 -14.09 -10.07 5.57
C ASP A 156 -14.72 -8.89 4.80
N MET A 157 -14.30 -8.64 3.57
CA MET A 157 -14.79 -7.54 2.74
C MET A 157 -15.25 -8.00 1.38
N SER A 158 -16.38 -7.47 0.92
CA SER A 158 -16.83 -7.53 -0.45
C SER A 158 -16.07 -6.54 -1.35
N ALA A 159 -16.17 -6.70 -2.66
CA ALA A 159 -15.63 -5.74 -3.62
C ALA A 159 -16.27 -4.35 -3.46
N MET A 160 -17.57 -4.30 -3.17
CA MET A 160 -18.31 -3.05 -2.95
C MET A 160 -17.82 -2.32 -1.69
N GLU A 161 -17.62 -3.01 -0.58
CA GLU A 161 -17.08 -2.41 0.64
C GLU A 161 -15.66 -1.86 0.43
N GLN A 162 -14.82 -2.54 -0.37
CA GLN A 162 -13.49 -2.04 -0.75
C GLN A 162 -13.59 -0.77 -1.61
N LEU A 163 -14.52 -0.71 -2.56
CA LEU A 163 -14.75 0.45 -3.42
C LEU A 163 -15.26 1.66 -2.62
N GLU A 164 -16.23 1.46 -1.73
CA GLU A 164 -16.73 2.53 -0.86
C GLU A 164 -15.64 3.05 0.08
N LEU A 165 -14.84 2.19 0.67
CA LEU A 165 -13.70 2.62 1.49
C LEU A 165 -12.68 3.39 0.65
N TRP A 166 -12.33 2.90 -0.54
CA TRP A 166 -11.44 3.60 -1.46
C TRP A 166 -11.95 5.00 -1.79
N LYS A 167 -13.25 5.15 -2.04
CA LYS A 167 -13.90 6.45 -2.32
C LYS A 167 -13.74 7.43 -1.16
N VAL A 168 -13.98 6.99 0.07
CA VAL A 168 -13.77 7.83 1.27
C VAL A 168 -12.33 8.33 1.34
N TYR A 169 -11.34 7.47 1.09
CA TYR A 169 -9.93 7.88 1.07
C TYR A 169 -9.59 8.81 -0.11
N ALA A 170 -10.16 8.56 -1.28
CA ALA A 170 -9.96 9.37 -2.46
C ALA A 170 -10.48 10.80 -2.27
N GLU A 171 -11.62 10.96 -1.62
CA GLU A 171 -12.30 12.26 -1.44
C GLU A 171 -11.79 13.02 -0.21
N SER A 172 -11.54 12.33 0.91
CA SER A 172 -11.26 12.98 2.19
C SER A 172 -9.78 13.08 2.56
N TRP A 173 -8.91 12.20 2.03
CA TRP A 173 -7.49 12.21 2.33
C TRP A 173 -6.60 12.53 1.13
N CYS A 174 -6.80 11.85 0.00
CA CYS A 174 -5.82 11.80 -1.07
C CYS A 174 -5.87 13.02 -1.99
N GLU A 175 -4.74 13.72 -2.14
CA GLU A 175 -4.50 14.70 -3.21
C GLU A 175 -3.84 14.04 -4.44
N HIS A 176 -3.15 12.92 -4.24
CA HIS A 176 -2.71 12.03 -5.31
C HIS A 176 -3.67 10.84 -5.40
N LYS A 177 -3.72 10.20 -6.56
CA LYS A 177 -4.48 8.97 -6.79
C LYS A 177 -4.20 7.92 -5.71
N PRO A 178 -5.20 7.46 -4.93
CA PRO A 178 -5.04 6.32 -4.03
C PRO A 178 -4.90 5.04 -4.84
N SER A 179 -3.85 4.28 -4.55
CA SER A 179 -3.59 3.01 -5.23
C SER A 179 -4.35 1.88 -4.56
N VAL A 180 -5.10 1.12 -5.36
CA VAL A 180 -5.87 -0.03 -4.88
C VAL A 180 -5.95 -1.13 -5.95
N THR A 181 -6.05 -2.35 -5.49
CA THR A 181 -6.47 -3.51 -6.28
C THR A 181 -7.68 -4.12 -5.58
N ILE A 182 -8.81 -4.10 -6.25
CA ILE A 182 -10.07 -4.66 -5.77
C ILE A 182 -10.14 -6.13 -6.19
N SER A 183 -10.34 -7.01 -5.22
CA SER A 183 -10.57 -8.43 -5.48
C SER A 183 -12.07 -8.66 -5.66
N VAL A 184 -12.48 -9.16 -6.83
CA VAL A 184 -13.89 -9.27 -7.23
C VAL A 184 -14.27 -10.75 -7.36
N LYS A 185 -15.26 -11.21 -6.59
CA LYS A 185 -15.83 -12.54 -6.70
C LYS A 185 -16.68 -12.65 -7.98
N GLU A 186 -16.94 -13.87 -8.42
CA GLU A 186 -17.63 -14.11 -9.70
C GLU A 186 -19.04 -13.46 -9.75
N ASP A 187 -19.76 -13.47 -8.65
CA ASP A 187 -21.09 -12.90 -8.50
C ASP A 187 -21.13 -11.38 -8.29
N GLU A 188 -19.98 -10.74 -7.96
CA GLU A 188 -19.91 -9.30 -7.69
C GLU A 188 -19.67 -8.44 -8.97
N TRP A 189 -19.27 -9.02 -10.10
CA TRP A 189 -18.84 -8.27 -11.28
C TRP A 189 -19.88 -7.30 -11.85
N VAL A 190 -21.15 -7.65 -11.81
CA VAL A 190 -22.24 -6.80 -12.35
C VAL A 190 -22.41 -5.55 -11.48
N GLU A 191 -22.40 -5.72 -10.17
CA GLU A 191 -22.52 -4.63 -9.21
C GLU A 191 -21.30 -3.69 -9.24
N VAL A 192 -20.11 -4.27 -9.30
CA VAL A 192 -18.85 -3.53 -9.48
C VAL A 192 -18.86 -2.71 -10.77
N ALA A 193 -19.34 -3.29 -11.89
CA ALA A 193 -19.41 -2.57 -13.16
C ALA A 193 -20.40 -1.41 -13.10
N ALA A 194 -21.55 -1.58 -12.46
CA ALA A 194 -22.54 -0.51 -12.25
C ALA A 194 -21.95 0.62 -11.39
N TRP A 195 -21.29 0.27 -10.28
CA TRP A 195 -20.65 1.23 -9.41
C TRP A 195 -19.57 2.04 -10.15
N VAL A 196 -18.72 1.39 -10.93
CA VAL A 196 -17.67 2.05 -11.74
C VAL A 196 -18.31 3.01 -12.75
N TYR A 197 -19.41 2.62 -13.40
CA TYR A 197 -20.11 3.48 -14.33
C TYR A 197 -20.69 4.73 -13.64
N GLU A 198 -21.31 4.56 -12.48
CA GLU A 198 -21.91 5.67 -11.72
C GLU A 198 -20.87 6.66 -11.18
N HIS A 199 -19.67 6.18 -10.85
CA HIS A 199 -18.60 6.98 -10.26
C HIS A 199 -17.45 7.29 -11.23
N PHE A 200 -17.65 7.06 -12.52
CA PHE A 200 -16.58 7.12 -13.53
C PHE A 200 -15.81 8.45 -13.51
N ASP A 201 -16.50 9.57 -13.36
CA ASP A 201 -15.91 10.91 -13.36
C ASP A 201 -15.04 11.19 -12.12
N SER A 202 -15.23 10.46 -11.02
CA SER A 202 -14.44 10.57 -9.80
C SER A 202 -13.28 9.58 -9.71
N ILE A 203 -13.25 8.59 -10.60
CA ILE A 203 -12.23 7.52 -10.60
C ILE A 203 -10.99 7.96 -11.37
N SER A 204 -9.88 8.13 -10.65
CA SER A 204 -8.57 8.38 -11.29
C SER A 204 -7.87 7.11 -11.77
N GLY A 205 -8.28 5.94 -11.30
CA GLY A 205 -7.82 4.62 -11.72
C GLY A 205 -7.87 3.59 -10.59
N ILE A 206 -8.46 2.45 -10.89
CA ILE A 206 -8.64 1.28 -10.02
C ILE A 206 -8.17 0.05 -10.78
N SER A 207 -7.50 -0.88 -10.10
CA SER A 207 -7.18 -2.20 -10.64
C SER A 207 -8.13 -3.23 -10.08
N PHE A 208 -8.62 -4.13 -10.94
CA PHE A 208 -9.50 -5.23 -10.56
C PHE A 208 -8.82 -6.56 -10.81
N LEU A 209 -8.95 -7.49 -9.87
CA LEU A 209 -8.50 -8.86 -10.03
C LEU A 209 -9.65 -9.81 -9.68
N PRO A 210 -9.86 -10.89 -10.47
CA PRO A 210 -10.74 -11.96 -10.04
C PRO A 210 -10.28 -12.52 -8.70
N PHE A 211 -11.22 -12.69 -7.77
CA PHE A 211 -10.92 -13.36 -6.52
C PHE A 211 -10.62 -14.83 -6.82
N SER A 212 -9.47 -15.31 -6.36
CA SER A 212 -9.07 -16.71 -6.54
C SER A 212 -8.67 -17.30 -5.19
N GLU A 213 -9.27 -18.42 -4.84
CA GLU A 213 -8.88 -19.24 -3.70
C GLU A 213 -7.69 -20.13 -4.01
N HIS A 214 -7.32 -20.27 -5.29
CA HIS A 214 -6.26 -21.17 -5.71
C HIS A 214 -4.89 -20.50 -5.57
N ALA A 215 -4.11 -20.97 -4.61
CA ALA A 215 -2.71 -20.62 -4.49
C ALA A 215 -1.89 -21.45 -5.49
N TYR A 216 -1.09 -20.81 -6.33
CA TYR A 216 -0.06 -21.49 -7.09
C TYR A 216 1.16 -21.75 -6.21
N ARG A 217 1.98 -22.73 -6.60
CA ARG A 217 3.18 -23.09 -5.85
C ARG A 217 4.10 -21.88 -5.64
N GLN A 218 4.54 -21.65 -4.40
CA GLN A 218 5.36 -20.52 -3.98
C GLN A 218 4.65 -19.16 -4.21
N ALA A 219 3.33 -19.11 -4.04
CA ALA A 219 2.59 -17.85 -4.03
C ALA A 219 3.18 -16.88 -2.98
N PRO A 220 3.17 -15.54 -3.23
CA PRO A 220 3.68 -14.54 -2.28
C PRO A 220 3.01 -14.60 -0.90
N TYR A 221 1.76 -15.04 -0.86
CA TYR A 221 0.98 -15.27 0.34
C TYR A 221 0.37 -16.66 0.27
N GLN A 222 0.45 -17.40 1.37
CA GLN A 222 -0.09 -18.75 1.49
C GLN A 222 -0.86 -18.86 2.80
N ASP A 223 -1.99 -19.54 2.77
CA ASP A 223 -2.78 -19.80 3.95
C ASP A 223 -2.01 -20.74 4.88
N CYS A 224 -2.11 -20.50 6.17
CA CYS A 224 -1.66 -21.42 7.20
C CYS A 224 -2.58 -21.36 8.42
N THR A 225 -2.45 -22.33 9.28
CA THR A 225 -3.15 -22.38 10.57
C THR A 225 -2.33 -21.72 11.69
N GLU A 226 -2.91 -21.54 12.87
CA GLU A 226 -2.17 -21.05 14.05
C GLU A 226 -1.09 -22.03 14.51
N GLU A 227 -1.28 -23.33 14.24
CA GLU A 227 -0.37 -24.40 14.65
C GLU A 227 0.85 -24.55 13.74
N GLU A 228 0.73 -24.16 12.46
CA GLU A 228 1.83 -24.13 11.49
C GLU A 228 2.72 -22.90 11.65
#